data_4cb5f1e9858873e4d2e9944c4079ed8f
#
_entry.id   4cb5f1e9858873e4d2e9944c4079ed8f
#
_cell.length_a   1.000
_cell.length_b   1.000
_cell.length_c   1.000
_cell.angle_alpha   90.00
_cell.angle_beta   90.00
_cell.angle_gamma   90.00
#
_symmetry.space_group_name_H-M   'P 1'
#
loop_
_entity.id
_entity.type
_entity.pdbx_description
1 polymer ?
#
loop_
_entity_poly.entity_id
_entity_poly.type
_entity_poly.pdbx_seq_one_letter_code
_entity_poly.pdbx_strand_id
1 'polypeptide(L)'
;ADLPPGTPRSVAQAVMDHLVDLDEQEDDCAVLAIGRSPEGHRRASIVVPPLPESVKGARDWAREQLAGWGIDDGDQHSVVTGISELITNAVLHAGTESYLSIDLDSGAIAVTVADSGHRGEPVLTGADTMAVRGRGLSLVRAIADSFGTHRTSAGTTVWFEIGVEVTSDCLR
;
A
#
# COMPACT_ATOMS: atom_id res chain seq x y z
N ALA A 1 -6.54 -8.20 11.42
CA ALA A 1 -5.09 -8.40 11.34
C ALA A 1 -4.45 -7.30 12.18
N ASP A 2 -3.72 -7.69 13.22
CA ASP A 2 -3.07 -6.74 14.12
C ASP A 2 -1.90 -6.09 13.38
N LEU A 3 -1.94 -4.77 13.29
CA LEU A 3 -0.82 -3.96 12.81
C LEU A 3 0.39 -4.11 13.75
N PRO A 4 1.64 -4.07 13.27
CA PRO A 4 2.81 -4.09 14.13
C PRO A 4 2.68 -3.03 15.23
N PRO A 5 2.82 -3.39 16.51
CA PRO A 5 2.66 -2.44 17.59
C PRO A 5 3.72 -1.35 17.54
N GLY A 6 3.31 -0.08 17.64
CA GLY A 6 4.19 1.06 17.77
C GLY A 6 4.43 1.89 16.51
N THR A 7 3.87 1.53 15.36
CA THR A 7 3.89 2.41 14.19
C THR A 7 2.84 3.52 14.36
N PRO A 8 3.06 4.75 13.80
CA PRO A 8 2.05 5.81 13.83
C PRO A 8 0.70 5.36 13.30
N ARG A 9 0.71 4.46 12.33
CA ARG A 9 -0.49 3.89 11.72
C ARG A 9 -1.21 2.92 12.66
N SER A 10 -0.48 2.02 13.34
CA SER A 10 -1.09 1.09 14.31
C SER A 10 -1.69 1.85 15.49
N VAL A 11 -1.05 2.95 15.91
CA VAL A 11 -1.57 3.84 16.96
C VAL A 11 -2.83 4.56 16.48
N ALA A 12 -2.82 5.14 15.28
CA ALA A 12 -3.99 5.80 14.71
C ALA A 12 -5.17 4.82 14.53
N GLN A 13 -4.90 3.61 14.04
CA GLN A 13 -5.92 2.57 13.87
C GLN A 13 -6.48 2.12 15.22
N ALA A 14 -5.63 1.87 16.22
CA ALA A 14 -6.09 1.49 17.55
C ALA A 14 -6.95 2.56 18.23
N VAL A 15 -6.59 3.84 18.01
CA VAL A 15 -7.40 4.98 18.50
C VAL A 15 -8.73 5.04 17.75
N MET A 16 -8.74 4.88 16.42
CA MET A 16 -9.98 4.87 15.63
C MET A 16 -10.90 3.71 16.03
N ASP A 17 -10.35 2.50 16.17
CA ASP A 17 -11.11 1.32 16.59
C ASP A 17 -11.73 1.52 17.99
N HIS A 18 -11.01 2.20 18.88
CA HIS A 18 -11.52 2.53 20.22
C HIS A 18 -12.59 3.62 20.20
N LEU A 19 -12.50 4.57 19.26
CA LEU A 19 -13.48 5.66 19.13
C LEU A 19 -14.76 5.19 18.42
N VAL A 20 -14.67 4.22 17.52
CA VAL A 20 -15.84 3.66 16.79
C VAL A 20 -16.75 2.83 17.72
N ASP A 21 -16.22 2.32 18.83
CA ASP A 21 -17.03 1.66 19.89
C ASP A 21 -17.92 2.65 20.70
N LEU A 22 -17.81 3.95 20.44
CA LEU A 22 -18.66 4.96 21.03
C LEU A 22 -19.88 5.20 20.12
N ASP A 23 -20.91 4.44 20.31
CA ASP A 23 -22.16 4.31 19.54
C ASP A 23 -23.04 5.58 19.41
N GLU A 24 -22.49 6.78 19.65
CA GLU A 24 -23.21 8.06 19.71
C GLU A 24 -22.49 9.24 19.04
N GLN A 25 -21.60 9.04 18.05
CA GLN A 25 -20.97 10.19 17.39
C GLN A 25 -21.74 10.62 16.14
N GLU A 26 -22.40 11.79 16.24
CA GLU A 26 -22.98 12.51 15.11
C GLU A 26 -21.97 13.39 14.32
N ASP A 27 -20.69 13.41 14.72
CA ASP A 27 -19.67 14.30 14.14
C ASP A 27 -18.53 13.53 13.46
N ASP A 28 -17.93 14.14 12.43
CA ASP A 28 -16.73 13.66 11.76
C ASP A 28 -15.55 13.55 12.72
N CYS A 29 -14.86 12.41 12.73
CA CYS A 29 -13.68 12.18 13.56
C CYS A 29 -12.41 12.04 12.69
N ALA A 30 -11.37 12.78 13.03
CA ALA A 30 -10.07 12.66 12.39
C ALA A 30 -8.98 12.37 13.44
N VAL A 31 -8.16 11.34 13.18
CA VAL A 31 -7.02 10.99 14.04
C VAL A 31 -5.73 11.22 13.28
N LEU A 32 -4.85 12.05 13.82
CA LEU A 32 -3.50 12.28 13.33
C LEU A 32 -2.49 11.66 14.31
N ALA A 33 -1.77 10.63 13.88
CA ALA A 33 -0.65 10.08 14.61
C ALA A 33 0.67 10.52 13.96
N ILE A 34 1.53 11.18 14.75
CA ILE A 34 2.85 11.62 14.31
C ILE A 34 3.89 10.81 15.07
N GLY A 35 4.73 10.09 14.34
CA GLY A 35 5.87 9.37 14.88
C GLY A 35 7.18 9.89 14.31
N ARG A 36 8.27 9.76 15.07
CA ARG A 36 9.61 9.94 14.55
C ARG A 36 10.13 8.56 14.16
N SER A 37 10.42 8.37 12.87
CA SER A 37 11.06 7.13 12.41
C SER A 37 12.45 6.99 13.05
N PRO A 38 12.78 5.83 13.62
CA PRO A 38 14.12 5.54 14.08
C PRO A 38 15.11 5.51 12.90
N GLU A 39 16.40 5.45 13.21
CA GLU A 39 17.44 5.24 12.19
C GLU A 39 17.13 3.98 11.39
N GLY A 40 17.02 4.11 10.06
CA GLY A 40 16.68 2.99 9.16
C GLY A 40 15.43 3.18 8.32
N HIS A 41 14.61 4.21 8.59
CA HIS A 41 13.49 4.53 7.70
C HIS A 41 13.99 4.92 6.31
N ARG A 42 13.48 4.23 5.28
CA ARG A 42 13.79 4.52 3.88
C ARG A 42 12.50 4.73 3.12
N ARG A 43 12.49 5.73 2.26
CA ARG A 43 11.35 6.04 1.42
C ARG A 43 11.79 6.31 0.00
N ALA A 44 11.07 5.77 -0.96
CA ALA A 44 11.20 6.07 -2.38
C ALA A 44 9.83 6.26 -3.01
N SER A 45 9.76 7.12 -4.04
CA SER A 45 8.49 7.36 -4.75
C SER A 45 8.73 7.75 -6.20
N ILE A 46 7.76 7.39 -7.07
CA ILE A 46 7.74 7.79 -8.47
C ILE A 46 6.31 8.15 -8.91
N VAL A 47 6.23 8.93 -9.99
CA VAL A 47 4.99 9.12 -10.74
C VAL A 47 4.93 8.08 -11.86
N VAL A 48 3.82 7.39 -11.98
CA VAL A 48 3.57 6.33 -12.96
C VAL A 48 2.52 6.83 -13.95
N PRO A 49 2.86 7.01 -15.25
CA PRO A 49 1.90 7.38 -16.28
C PRO A 49 0.81 6.30 -16.47
N PRO A 50 -0.41 6.68 -16.91
CA PRO A 50 -1.53 5.75 -17.10
C PRO A 50 -1.41 4.92 -18.40
N LEU A 51 -0.26 4.29 -18.60
CA LEU A 51 0.07 3.51 -19.79
C LEU A 51 0.39 2.06 -19.39
N PRO A 52 -0.06 1.05 -20.16
CA PRO A 52 0.20 -0.35 -19.84
C PRO A 52 1.68 -0.70 -19.67
N GLU A 53 2.55 -0.10 -20.47
CA GLU A 53 4.00 -0.26 -20.39
C GLU A 53 4.61 0.28 -19.09
N SER A 54 3.95 1.23 -18.44
CA SER A 54 4.42 1.82 -17.17
C SER A 54 4.39 0.81 -16.01
N VAL A 55 3.55 -0.23 -16.08
CA VAL A 55 3.52 -1.30 -15.09
C VAL A 55 4.86 -2.02 -14.99
N LYS A 56 5.50 -2.29 -16.15
CA LYS A 56 6.85 -2.89 -16.17
C LYS A 56 7.87 -1.95 -15.54
N GLY A 57 7.86 -0.68 -15.91
CA GLY A 57 8.76 0.33 -15.36
C GLY A 57 8.64 0.45 -13.84
N ALA A 58 7.42 0.47 -13.30
CA ALA A 58 7.17 0.53 -11.86
C ALA A 58 7.73 -0.71 -11.13
N ARG A 59 7.57 -1.91 -11.71
CA ARG A 59 8.14 -3.15 -11.14
C ARG A 59 9.67 -3.13 -11.11
N ASP A 60 10.29 -2.72 -12.21
CA ASP A 60 11.75 -2.69 -12.34
C ASP A 60 12.35 -1.66 -11.36
N TRP A 61 11.73 -0.48 -11.27
CA TRP A 61 12.08 0.54 -10.29
C TRP A 61 11.93 0.02 -8.84
N ALA A 62 10.82 -0.64 -8.51
CA ALA A 62 10.58 -1.16 -7.17
C ALA A 62 11.64 -2.21 -6.77
N ARG A 63 12.01 -3.14 -7.68
CA ARG A 63 13.10 -4.10 -7.42
C ARG A 63 14.42 -3.42 -7.11
N GLU A 64 14.76 -2.38 -7.87
CA GLU A 64 16.00 -1.62 -7.66
C GLU A 64 16.02 -0.97 -6.25
N GLN A 65 14.90 -0.36 -5.82
CA GLN A 65 14.81 0.23 -4.49
C GLN A 65 14.94 -0.83 -3.39
N LEU A 66 14.16 -1.92 -3.49
CA LEU A 66 14.13 -2.98 -2.48
C LEU A 66 15.48 -3.70 -2.36
N ALA A 67 16.13 -3.98 -3.49
CA ALA A 67 17.48 -4.56 -3.52
C ALA A 67 18.51 -3.60 -2.87
N GLY A 68 18.43 -2.30 -3.17
CA GLY A 68 19.28 -1.28 -2.54
C GLY A 68 19.03 -1.11 -1.03
N TRP A 69 17.89 -1.58 -0.54
CA TRP A 69 17.55 -1.59 0.88
C TRP A 69 17.92 -2.89 1.61
N GLY A 70 18.44 -3.87 0.88
CA GLY A 70 18.86 -5.17 1.45
C GLY A 70 17.68 -6.09 1.79
N ILE A 71 16.56 -5.94 1.10
CA ILE A 71 15.41 -6.85 1.24
C ILE A 71 15.72 -8.14 0.51
N ASP A 72 15.36 -9.29 1.08
CA ASP A 72 15.60 -10.59 0.43
C ASP A 72 14.73 -10.81 -0.83
N ASP A 73 15.13 -11.75 -1.68
CA ASP A 73 14.47 -11.97 -2.99
C ASP A 73 13.01 -12.44 -2.85
N GLY A 74 12.66 -13.16 -1.78
CA GLY A 74 11.32 -13.65 -1.53
C GLY A 74 10.36 -12.51 -1.19
N ASP A 75 10.78 -11.65 -0.28
CA ASP A 75 10.06 -10.45 0.11
C ASP A 75 9.96 -9.45 -1.04
N GLN A 76 11.07 -9.24 -1.79
CA GLN A 76 11.04 -8.44 -3.01
C GLN A 76 9.97 -8.93 -3.99
N HIS A 77 9.91 -10.27 -4.21
CA HIS A 77 8.93 -10.85 -5.12
C HIS A 77 7.48 -10.55 -4.69
N SER A 78 7.20 -10.71 -3.40
CA SER A 78 5.89 -10.45 -2.82
C SER A 78 5.49 -8.97 -2.96
N VAL A 79 6.37 -8.05 -2.56
CA VAL A 79 6.13 -6.60 -2.66
C VAL A 79 5.93 -6.17 -4.11
N VAL A 80 6.80 -6.61 -5.04
CA VAL A 80 6.72 -6.26 -6.47
C VAL A 80 5.45 -6.82 -7.11
N THR A 81 5.02 -8.01 -6.70
CA THR A 81 3.75 -8.59 -7.15
C THR A 81 2.58 -7.70 -6.73
N GLY A 82 2.52 -7.29 -5.45
CA GLY A 82 1.50 -6.37 -4.96
C GLY A 82 1.51 -5.02 -5.72
N ILE A 83 2.69 -4.43 -5.92
CA ILE A 83 2.85 -3.20 -6.71
C ILE A 83 2.30 -3.37 -8.12
N SER A 84 2.63 -4.48 -8.78
CA SER A 84 2.16 -4.77 -10.14
C SER A 84 0.63 -4.76 -10.23
N GLU A 85 -0.05 -5.36 -9.24
CA GLU A 85 -1.50 -5.41 -9.18
C GLU A 85 -2.11 -4.03 -8.92
N LEU A 86 -1.57 -3.27 -7.98
CA LEU A 86 -2.08 -1.92 -7.67
C LEU A 86 -1.90 -0.96 -8.86
N ILE A 87 -0.72 -0.95 -9.50
CA ILE A 87 -0.47 -0.10 -10.67
C ILE A 87 -1.34 -0.53 -11.85
N THR A 88 -1.50 -1.85 -12.09
CA THR A 88 -2.40 -2.35 -13.14
C THR A 88 -3.82 -1.85 -12.91
N ASN A 89 -4.31 -1.91 -11.67
CA ASN A 89 -5.63 -1.39 -11.32
C ASN A 89 -5.74 0.12 -11.55
N ALA A 90 -4.75 0.90 -11.16
CA ALA A 90 -4.74 2.33 -11.39
C ALA A 90 -4.74 2.68 -12.88
N VAL A 91 -3.90 2.03 -13.69
CA VAL A 91 -3.84 2.22 -15.15
C VAL A 91 -5.18 1.87 -15.82
N LEU A 92 -5.82 0.76 -15.41
CA LEU A 92 -7.07 0.30 -16.02
C LEU A 92 -8.30 1.12 -15.61
N HIS A 93 -8.33 1.63 -14.38
CA HIS A 93 -9.53 2.20 -13.78
C HIS A 93 -9.48 3.72 -13.59
N ALA A 94 -8.34 4.27 -13.20
CA ALA A 94 -8.21 5.70 -12.99
C ALA A 94 -8.03 6.47 -14.31
N GLY A 95 -7.16 5.97 -15.19
CA GLY A 95 -6.82 6.63 -16.46
C GLY A 95 -6.09 7.97 -16.23
N THR A 96 -5.49 8.17 -15.06
CA THR A 96 -4.68 9.31 -14.66
C THR A 96 -3.31 8.85 -14.20
N GLU A 97 -2.36 9.75 -14.10
CA GLU A 97 -1.09 9.47 -13.43
C GLU A 97 -1.33 8.95 -12.01
N SER A 98 -0.51 8.01 -11.57
CA SER A 98 -0.51 7.47 -10.22
C SER A 98 0.78 7.81 -9.51
N TYR A 99 0.68 8.07 -8.21
CA TYR A 99 1.82 8.25 -7.34
C TYR A 99 2.07 6.94 -6.57
N LEU A 100 3.20 6.29 -6.85
CA LEU A 100 3.65 5.10 -6.14
C LEU A 100 4.69 5.50 -5.09
N SER A 101 4.48 5.11 -3.84
CA SER A 101 5.50 5.18 -2.79
C SER A 101 5.73 3.84 -2.13
N ILE A 102 6.97 3.61 -1.72
CA ILE A 102 7.42 2.48 -0.92
C ILE A 102 8.12 3.06 0.31
N ASP A 103 7.71 2.62 1.48
CA ASP A 103 8.26 3.04 2.76
C ASP A 103 8.72 1.79 3.52
N LEU A 104 10.01 1.73 3.90
CA LEU A 104 10.54 0.71 4.82
C LEU A 104 10.68 1.33 6.19
N ASP A 105 10.00 0.77 7.17
CA ASP A 105 10.10 1.18 8.57
C ASP A 105 9.93 -0.04 9.50
N SER A 106 10.80 -0.14 10.50
CA SER A 106 10.70 -1.14 11.58
C SER A 106 10.49 -2.60 11.10
N GLY A 107 11.08 -2.98 9.97
CA GLY A 107 10.96 -4.34 9.42
C GLY A 107 9.65 -4.60 8.67
N ALA A 108 8.95 -3.54 8.26
CA ALA A 108 7.79 -3.63 7.40
C ALA A 108 7.92 -2.71 6.18
N ILE A 109 7.43 -3.15 5.04
CA ILE A 109 7.30 -2.35 3.83
C ILE A 109 5.85 -1.97 3.63
N ALA A 110 5.58 -0.67 3.65
CA ALA A 110 4.31 -0.10 3.25
C ALA A 110 4.38 0.40 1.81
N VAL A 111 3.45 -0.05 0.98
CA VAL A 111 3.27 0.39 -0.41
C VAL A 111 2.00 1.18 -0.51
N THR A 112 2.06 2.34 -1.17
CA THR A 112 0.90 3.18 -1.43
C THR A 112 0.85 3.56 -2.91
N VAL A 113 -0.31 3.39 -3.52
CA VAL A 113 -0.62 3.88 -4.86
C VAL A 113 -1.80 4.83 -4.76
N ALA A 114 -1.59 6.09 -5.12
CA ALA A 114 -2.62 7.12 -5.14
C ALA A 114 -2.84 7.60 -6.58
N ASP A 115 -4.09 7.68 -7.02
CA ASP A 115 -4.50 8.25 -8.29
C ASP A 115 -5.54 9.34 -8.09
N SER A 116 -5.67 10.23 -9.06
CA SER A 116 -6.68 11.30 -9.07
C SER A 116 -7.91 10.98 -9.96
N GLY A 117 -8.04 9.72 -10.36
CA GLY A 117 -9.14 9.28 -11.22
C GLY A 117 -10.46 9.11 -10.48
N HIS A 118 -11.55 9.54 -11.13
CA HIS A 118 -12.90 9.45 -10.60
C HIS A 118 -13.73 8.33 -11.29
N ARG A 119 -13.11 7.49 -12.11
CA ARG A 119 -13.78 6.48 -12.92
C ARG A 119 -13.84 5.13 -12.20
N GLY A 120 -15.02 4.83 -11.65
CA GLY A 120 -15.42 3.51 -11.19
C GLY A 120 -15.00 3.18 -9.76
N GLU A 121 -15.78 2.37 -9.09
CA GLU A 121 -15.40 1.78 -7.82
C GLU A 121 -14.23 0.83 -8.02
N PRO A 122 -13.21 0.82 -7.12
CA PRO A 122 -12.41 -0.37 -6.94
C PRO A 122 -13.40 -1.45 -6.51
N VAL A 123 -13.76 -2.31 -7.45
CA VAL A 123 -14.75 -3.36 -7.18
C VAL A 123 -14.08 -4.39 -6.30
N LEU A 124 -14.24 -4.23 -4.99
CA LEU A 124 -14.23 -5.36 -4.09
C LEU A 124 -15.51 -6.14 -4.44
N THR A 125 -15.48 -6.92 -5.51
CA THR A 125 -16.55 -7.85 -5.81
C THR A 125 -16.59 -8.86 -4.67
N GLY A 126 -17.62 -8.69 -3.84
CA GLY A 126 -18.06 -9.75 -2.95
C GLY A 126 -18.24 -11.06 -3.75
N ALA A 127 -18.17 -12.16 -3.07
CA ALA A 127 -17.96 -13.55 -3.45
C ALA A 127 -18.73 -14.13 -4.66
N ASP A 128 -19.29 -13.36 -5.57
CA ASP A 128 -20.24 -13.94 -6.55
C ASP A 128 -20.06 -13.53 -8.02
N THR A 129 -18.91 -13.02 -8.44
CA THR A 129 -18.65 -12.94 -9.88
C THR A 129 -17.25 -13.49 -10.19
N MET A 130 -17.22 -14.69 -10.72
CA MET A 130 -16.08 -15.36 -11.38
C MET A 130 -15.65 -14.59 -12.65
N ALA A 131 -15.45 -13.31 -12.56
CA ALA A 131 -14.88 -12.51 -13.63
C ALA A 131 -13.38 -12.31 -13.35
N VAL A 132 -12.60 -12.51 -14.37
CA VAL A 132 -11.12 -12.42 -14.46
C VAL A 132 -10.54 -11.10 -13.90
N ARG A 133 -11.37 -10.13 -13.56
CA ARG A 133 -11.04 -8.74 -13.14
C ARG A 133 -10.87 -8.51 -11.64
N GLY A 134 -11.14 -9.50 -10.77
CA GLY A 134 -11.05 -9.34 -9.31
C GLY A 134 -9.86 -10.06 -8.65
N ARG A 135 -9.00 -10.72 -9.42
CA ARG A 135 -7.93 -11.57 -8.87
C ARG A 135 -6.75 -10.79 -8.30
N GLY A 136 -6.46 -9.60 -8.81
CA GLY A 136 -5.30 -8.81 -8.40
C GLY A 136 -5.36 -8.35 -6.96
N LEU A 137 -6.44 -7.69 -6.55
CA LEU A 137 -6.62 -7.25 -5.16
C LEU A 137 -6.78 -8.42 -4.19
N SER A 138 -7.34 -9.56 -4.64
CA SER A 138 -7.39 -10.79 -3.84
C SER A 138 -6.00 -11.37 -3.61
N LEU A 139 -5.11 -11.27 -4.58
CA LEU A 139 -3.71 -11.68 -4.45
C LEU A 139 -2.97 -10.76 -3.46
N VAL A 140 -3.11 -9.44 -3.62
CA VAL A 140 -2.51 -8.47 -2.67
C VAL A 140 -2.99 -8.77 -1.24
N ARG A 141 -4.28 -9.01 -1.05
CA ARG A 141 -4.85 -9.35 0.27
C ARG A 141 -4.32 -10.67 0.82
N ALA A 142 -3.93 -11.61 -0.03
CA ALA A 142 -3.40 -12.90 0.38
C ALA A 142 -1.93 -12.85 0.81
N ILE A 143 -1.15 -11.90 0.27
CA ILE A 143 0.29 -11.76 0.56
C ILE A 143 0.59 -10.65 1.58
N ALA A 144 -0.34 -9.74 1.82
CA ALA A 144 -0.15 -8.60 2.72
C ALA A 144 -0.63 -8.91 4.13
N ASP A 145 0.10 -8.40 5.13
CA ASP A 145 -0.31 -8.43 6.53
C ASP A 145 -1.45 -7.45 6.77
N SER A 146 -1.42 -6.31 6.11
CA SER A 146 -2.50 -5.34 6.11
C SER A 146 -2.73 -4.73 4.72
N PHE A 147 -3.98 -4.40 4.41
CA PHE A 147 -4.40 -3.85 3.11
C PHE A 147 -5.58 -2.91 3.32
N GLY A 148 -5.63 -1.84 2.56
CA GLY A 148 -6.76 -0.93 2.62
C GLY A 148 -6.90 -0.04 1.38
N THR A 149 -8.07 0.57 1.29
CA THR A 149 -8.40 1.56 0.26
C THR A 149 -9.01 2.78 0.92
N HIS A 150 -8.68 3.94 0.42
CA HIS A 150 -9.27 5.20 0.84
C HIS A 150 -9.68 5.99 -0.40
N ARG A 151 -10.95 6.42 -0.44
CA ARG A 151 -11.49 7.18 -1.56
C ARG A 151 -11.95 8.55 -1.08
N THR A 152 -11.58 9.57 -1.84
CA THR A 152 -11.99 10.95 -1.62
C THR A 152 -12.51 11.55 -2.92
N SER A 153 -13.02 12.78 -2.87
CA SER A 153 -13.32 13.57 -4.06
C SER A 153 -12.06 13.89 -4.90
N ALA A 154 -10.86 13.75 -4.34
CA ALA A 154 -9.59 14.02 -5.01
C ALA A 154 -9.01 12.78 -5.74
N GLY A 155 -9.50 11.57 -5.44
CA GLY A 155 -9.01 10.34 -6.06
C GLY A 155 -9.09 9.13 -5.14
N THR A 156 -8.41 8.06 -5.53
CA THR A 156 -8.35 6.80 -4.77
C THR A 156 -6.91 6.55 -4.31
N THR A 157 -6.77 6.11 -3.07
CA THR A 157 -5.51 5.60 -2.52
C THR A 157 -5.72 4.15 -2.14
N VAL A 158 -4.85 3.28 -2.64
CA VAL A 158 -4.79 1.85 -2.27
C VAL A 158 -3.43 1.58 -1.67
N TRP A 159 -3.39 0.81 -0.61
CA TRP A 159 -2.15 0.52 0.09
C TRP A 159 -2.15 -0.89 0.65
N PHE A 160 -0.94 -1.44 0.85
CA PHE A 160 -0.72 -2.67 1.60
C PHE A 160 0.59 -2.59 2.38
N GLU A 161 0.74 -3.47 3.35
CA GLU A 161 1.94 -3.60 4.18
C GLU A 161 2.33 -5.08 4.28
N ILE A 162 3.64 -5.34 4.22
CA ILE A 162 4.25 -6.67 4.36
C ILE A 162 5.42 -6.56 5.32
N GLY A 163 5.45 -7.43 6.35
CA GLY A 163 6.63 -7.63 7.19
C GLY A 163 7.76 -8.26 6.37
N VAL A 164 8.97 -7.75 6.53
CA VAL A 164 10.14 -8.20 5.76
C VAL A 164 11.34 -8.42 6.66
N GLU A 165 12.22 -9.33 6.24
CA GLU A 165 13.53 -9.49 6.86
C GLU A 165 14.55 -8.58 6.15
N VAL A 166 15.18 -7.69 6.91
CA VAL A 166 16.26 -6.84 6.42
C VAL A 166 17.59 -7.52 6.73
N THR A 167 18.33 -7.90 5.70
CA THR A 167 19.67 -8.47 5.88
C THR A 167 20.62 -7.39 6.42
N SER A 168 21.23 -7.65 7.57
CA SER A 168 22.06 -6.71 8.34
C SER A 168 23.35 -6.25 7.63
N ASP A 169 23.59 -6.64 6.40
CA ASP A 169 24.85 -6.37 5.67
C ASP A 169 24.90 -4.98 4.98
N CYS A 170 23.80 -4.24 4.98
CA CYS A 170 23.69 -2.90 4.36
C CYS A 170 23.77 -1.71 5.33
N LEU A 171 24.15 -1.93 6.58
CA LEU A 171 24.29 -0.89 7.62
C LEU A 171 25.76 -0.45 7.84
N ARG A 172 26.63 -0.58 6.82
CA ARG A 172 28.01 -0.07 6.90
C ARG A 172 28.24 1.09 5.94
#